data_147cbeb43553074a6e2bd37e838cd10c
#
_entry.id   147cbeb43553074a6e2bd37e838cd10c
#
_cell.length_a   1.000
_cell.length_b   1.000
_cell.length_c   1.000
_cell.angle_alpha   90.00
_cell.angle_beta   90.00
_cell.angle_gamma   90.00
#
_symmetry.space_group_name_H-M   'P 1'
#
loop_
_entity.id
_entity.type
_entity.pdbx_description
1 polymer ?
#
loop_
_entity_poly.entity_id
_entity_poly.type
_entity_poly.pdbx_seq_one_letter_code
_entity_poly.pdbx_strand_id
1 'polypeptide(L)'
;MTREQVAELSLQDEFRLAGKRYEQGQALLAEAQRQISDGTWLWNGGDVRPLAASGNAFGEAPDGATTGNSYFFRAARIIERDGASGAAADLEPMQRYFDDKGWRSGSAKVGTDLEVRADTGDGWWVTWSVRPNGQSSIGVHSEAFWTNDTKALVRATSARDPATFPDASKPGVSEPFPEWSDPVRH
;
A
#
# COMPACT_ATOMS: atom_id res chain seq x y z
N MET A 1 -15.70 3.27 6.98
CA MET A 1 -16.06 3.65 8.39
C MET A 1 -16.05 5.17 8.45
N THR A 2 -17.10 5.79 9.00
CA THR A 2 -17.21 7.26 9.10
C THR A 2 -16.39 7.79 10.28
N ARG A 3 -16.18 9.10 10.32
CA ARG A 3 -15.47 9.77 11.43
C ARG A 3 -16.18 9.56 12.77
N GLU A 4 -17.50 9.61 12.78
CA GLU A 4 -18.33 9.42 13.99
C GLU A 4 -18.19 7.99 14.51
N GLN A 5 -18.15 6.99 13.63
CA GLN A 5 -17.93 5.59 14.03
C GLN A 5 -16.54 5.36 14.64
N VAL A 6 -15.52 6.09 14.14
CA VAL A 6 -14.17 5.99 14.68
C VAL A 6 -14.06 6.71 16.03
N ALA A 7 -14.80 7.81 16.24
CA ALA A 7 -14.79 8.57 17.50
C ALA A 7 -15.17 7.72 18.74
N GLU A 8 -15.92 6.65 18.55
CA GLU A 8 -16.32 5.72 19.60
C GLU A 8 -15.29 4.61 19.91
N LEU A 9 -14.21 4.52 19.11
CA LEU A 9 -13.21 3.47 19.26
C LEU A 9 -12.15 3.84 20.31
N SER A 10 -11.71 2.83 21.06
CA SER A 10 -10.49 2.94 21.85
C SER A 10 -9.26 2.91 20.94
N LEU A 11 -8.11 3.42 21.42
CA LEU A 11 -6.84 3.32 20.69
C LEU A 11 -6.50 1.86 20.35
N GLN A 12 -6.80 0.92 21.21
CA GLN A 12 -6.59 -0.52 20.97
C GLN A 12 -7.46 -1.04 19.82
N ASP A 13 -8.71 -0.58 19.71
CA ASP A 13 -9.60 -0.98 18.62
C ASP A 13 -9.18 -0.35 17.30
N GLU A 14 -8.75 0.92 17.31
CA GLU A 14 -8.16 1.59 16.15
C GLU A 14 -6.88 0.88 15.68
N PHE A 15 -6.03 0.45 16.62
CA PHE A 15 -4.82 -0.31 16.32
C PHE A 15 -5.15 -1.65 15.64
N ARG A 16 -6.12 -2.40 16.16
CA ARG A 16 -6.58 -3.67 15.54
C ARG A 16 -7.20 -3.43 14.15
N LEU A 17 -7.94 -2.33 13.98
CA LEU A 17 -8.50 -1.96 12.70
C LEU A 17 -7.40 -1.61 11.69
N ALA A 18 -6.37 -0.89 12.12
CA ALA A 18 -5.20 -0.61 11.31
C ALA A 18 -4.48 -1.88 10.86
N GLY A 19 -4.34 -2.87 11.76
CA GLY A 19 -3.78 -4.19 11.42
C GLY A 19 -4.55 -4.89 10.32
N LYS A 20 -5.87 -4.97 10.42
CA LYS A 20 -6.73 -5.58 9.38
C LYS A 20 -6.57 -4.89 8.02
N ARG A 21 -6.48 -3.56 8.01
CA ARG A 21 -6.26 -2.78 6.78
C ARG A 21 -4.88 -3.02 6.20
N TYR A 22 -3.87 -3.10 7.05
CA TYR A 22 -2.51 -3.45 6.61
C TYR A 22 -2.48 -4.83 5.93
N GLU A 23 -3.09 -5.84 6.55
CA GLU A 23 -3.19 -7.20 5.99
C GLU A 23 -3.93 -7.21 4.65
N GLN A 24 -5.01 -6.45 4.52
CA GLN A 24 -5.73 -6.27 3.26
C GLN A 24 -4.81 -5.71 2.16
N GLY A 25 -4.04 -4.67 2.46
CA GLY A 25 -3.08 -4.08 1.53
C GLY A 25 -1.99 -5.07 1.11
N GLN A 26 -1.45 -5.86 2.06
CA GLN A 26 -0.44 -6.89 1.77
C GLN A 26 -1.01 -8.03 0.90
N ALA A 27 -2.24 -8.46 1.16
CA ALA A 27 -2.90 -9.47 0.34
C ALA A 27 -3.11 -8.98 -1.10
N LEU A 28 -3.56 -7.73 -1.26
CA LEU A 28 -3.74 -7.08 -2.55
C LEU A 28 -2.41 -6.96 -3.32
N LEU A 29 -1.34 -6.53 -2.64
CA LEU A 29 0.00 -6.44 -3.23
C LEU A 29 0.48 -7.81 -3.71
N ALA A 30 0.33 -8.83 -2.88
CA ALA A 30 0.74 -10.20 -3.21
C ALA A 30 -0.04 -10.78 -4.40
N GLU A 31 -1.34 -10.51 -4.47
CA GLU A 31 -2.17 -10.94 -5.60
C GLU A 31 -1.70 -10.27 -6.90
N ALA A 32 -1.48 -8.97 -6.87
CA ALA A 32 -1.02 -8.21 -8.03
C ALA A 32 0.41 -8.61 -8.47
N GLN A 33 1.33 -8.87 -7.53
CA GLN A 33 2.68 -9.38 -7.85
C GLN A 33 2.61 -10.69 -8.66
N ARG A 34 1.73 -11.62 -8.28
CA ARG A 34 1.59 -12.93 -8.96
C ARG A 34 1.11 -12.81 -10.40
N GLN A 35 0.48 -11.72 -10.79
CA GLN A 35 0.12 -11.48 -12.19
C GLN A 35 1.34 -11.23 -13.07
N ILE A 36 2.46 -10.85 -12.45
CA ILE A 36 3.71 -10.53 -13.16
C ILE A 36 4.74 -11.65 -12.95
N SER A 37 4.96 -12.06 -11.70
CA SER A 37 5.96 -13.08 -11.36
C SER A 37 5.78 -13.61 -9.95
N ASP A 38 5.91 -14.95 -9.81
CA ASP A 38 6.06 -15.62 -8.50
C ASP A 38 7.52 -15.62 -8.00
N GLY A 39 8.42 -14.99 -8.73
CA GLY A 39 9.83 -14.86 -8.38
C GLY A 39 10.09 -13.94 -7.21
N THR A 40 11.36 -13.59 -7.02
CA THR A 40 11.80 -12.71 -5.94
C THR A 40 11.65 -11.24 -6.35
N TRP A 41 11.10 -10.46 -5.46
CA TRP A 41 10.91 -9.02 -5.58
C TRP A 41 11.75 -8.29 -4.54
N LEU A 42 12.39 -7.21 -4.95
CA LEU A 42 13.08 -6.29 -4.04
C LEU A 42 12.06 -5.43 -3.29
N TRP A 43 12.34 -5.14 -2.04
CA TRP A 43 11.53 -4.22 -1.25
C TRP A 43 11.95 -2.77 -1.54
N ASN A 44 10.97 -1.92 -1.77
CA ASN A 44 11.19 -0.52 -2.05
C ASN A 44 11.00 0.32 -0.77
N GLY A 45 11.97 0.26 0.12
CA GLY A 45 11.96 1.07 1.34
C GLY A 45 11.11 0.52 2.49
N GLY A 46 10.70 -0.76 2.41
CA GLY A 46 9.84 -1.37 3.41
C GLY A 46 8.36 -0.99 3.28
N ASP A 47 7.54 -1.62 4.08
CA ASP A 47 6.11 -1.38 4.10
C ASP A 47 5.78 -0.24 5.06
N VAL A 48 4.96 0.67 4.59
CA VAL A 48 4.51 1.76 5.43
C VAL A 48 3.43 1.25 6.35
N ARG A 49 3.69 1.34 7.63
CA ARG A 49 2.71 1.23 8.71
C ARG A 49 1.95 2.54 8.81
N PRO A 50 0.90 2.70 9.62
CA PRO A 50 0.04 3.86 9.48
C PRO A 50 0.84 5.16 9.41
N LEU A 51 0.73 5.85 8.27
CA LEU A 51 1.31 7.17 8.06
C LEU A 51 0.25 8.24 8.18
N ALA A 52 0.61 9.37 8.76
CA ALA A 52 -0.25 10.53 8.79
C ALA A 52 -0.66 10.93 7.36
N ALA A 53 -1.97 10.98 7.09
CA ALA A 53 -2.48 11.46 5.84
C ALA A 53 -2.51 13.00 5.83
N SER A 54 -1.90 13.59 4.82
CA SER A 54 -2.06 15.02 4.54
C SER A 54 -2.41 15.17 3.07
N GLY A 55 -3.68 15.11 2.74
CA GLY A 55 -4.16 15.31 1.35
C GLY A 55 -3.28 14.66 0.27
N ASN A 56 -3.74 14.04 -0.53
CA ASN A 56 -3.56 13.24 -1.70
C ASN A 56 -2.35 13.33 -2.58
N ALA A 57 -1.58 12.28 -2.58
CA ALA A 57 -0.91 11.88 -3.81
C ALA A 57 -1.80 10.99 -4.72
N PHE A 58 -2.89 10.39 -4.21
CA PHE A 58 -3.59 9.29 -4.92
C PHE A 58 -5.12 9.26 -4.81
N GLY A 59 -5.75 10.25 -4.32
CA GLY A 59 -7.18 10.38 -4.15
C GLY A 59 -7.51 11.56 -3.25
N GLU A 60 -8.73 12.05 -3.19
CA GLU A 60 -9.09 13.16 -2.30
C GLU A 60 -9.23 12.64 -0.88
N ALA A 61 -8.52 13.25 0.07
CA ALA A 61 -8.78 12.96 1.47
C ALA A 61 -10.24 13.34 1.78
N PRO A 62 -10.94 12.56 2.59
CA PRO A 62 -12.29 12.92 3.01
C PRO A 62 -12.31 14.33 3.61
N ASP A 63 -13.39 15.07 3.40
CA ASP A 63 -13.55 16.41 3.94
C ASP A 63 -13.28 16.44 5.45
N GLY A 64 -12.40 17.35 5.86
CA GLY A 64 -11.98 17.49 7.25
C GLY A 64 -10.89 16.52 7.71
N ALA A 65 -10.33 15.69 6.81
CA ALA A 65 -9.16 14.87 7.11
C ALA A 65 -7.90 15.75 7.23
N THR A 66 -7.10 15.47 8.23
CA THR A 66 -5.84 16.14 8.54
C THR A 66 -4.78 15.14 8.96
N THR A 67 -3.53 15.55 9.02
CA THR A 67 -2.44 14.71 9.55
C THR A 67 -2.63 14.31 11.02
N GLY A 68 -3.53 14.95 11.75
CA GLY A 68 -3.83 14.65 13.14
C GLY A 68 -4.95 13.65 13.35
N ASN A 69 -5.81 13.45 12.35
CA ASN A 69 -7.02 12.63 12.47
C ASN A 69 -7.21 11.62 11.35
N SER A 70 -6.19 11.40 10.52
CA SER A 70 -6.26 10.40 9.47
C SER A 70 -4.89 9.81 9.11
N TYR A 71 -4.89 8.59 8.59
CA TYR A 71 -3.72 7.86 8.19
C TYR A 71 -3.97 7.07 6.91
N PHE A 72 -2.91 6.60 6.27
CA PHE A 72 -2.97 5.71 5.11
C PHE A 72 -1.87 4.65 5.17
N PHE A 73 -1.97 3.67 4.28
CA PHE A 73 -0.96 2.66 4.04
C PHE A 73 -0.44 2.72 2.61
N ARG A 74 0.81 2.32 2.45
CA ARG A 74 1.39 2.00 1.16
C ARG A 74 2.43 0.90 1.30
N ALA A 75 2.57 0.09 0.27
CA ALA A 75 3.66 -0.87 0.13
C ALA A 75 4.05 -0.97 -1.35
N ALA A 76 5.31 -1.21 -1.63
CA ALA A 76 5.79 -1.33 -3.00
C ALA A 76 6.88 -2.40 -3.12
N ARG A 77 6.95 -3.02 -4.31
CA ARG A 77 7.96 -4.02 -4.66
C ARG A 77 8.51 -3.71 -6.04
N ILE A 78 9.76 -4.04 -6.23
CA ILE A 78 10.48 -3.82 -7.49
C ILE A 78 10.91 -5.18 -8.05
N ILE A 79 10.85 -5.31 -9.37
CA ILE A 79 11.39 -6.46 -10.09
C ILE A 79 12.11 -5.97 -11.35
N GLU A 80 13.21 -6.63 -11.69
CA GLU A 80 13.84 -6.56 -13.01
C GLU A 80 13.36 -7.75 -13.83
N ARG A 81 12.91 -7.48 -15.04
CA ARG A 81 12.35 -8.51 -15.92
C ARG A 81 13.16 -8.57 -17.21
N ASP A 82 13.58 -9.78 -17.58
CA ASP A 82 14.26 -10.01 -18.84
C ASP A 82 13.38 -9.58 -20.02
N GLY A 83 13.94 -8.79 -20.91
CA GLY A 83 13.26 -8.28 -22.09
C GLY A 83 12.29 -7.12 -21.86
N ALA A 84 12.07 -6.69 -20.61
CA ALA A 84 11.30 -5.48 -20.36
C ALA A 84 12.08 -4.24 -20.81
N SER A 85 11.38 -3.31 -21.45
CA SER A 85 11.99 -2.10 -22.03
C SER A 85 11.31 -0.80 -21.59
N GLY A 86 10.30 -0.91 -20.73
CA GLY A 86 9.45 0.23 -20.36
C GLY A 86 8.49 0.65 -21.46
N ALA A 87 8.21 -0.23 -22.42
CA ALA A 87 7.25 0.01 -23.48
C ALA A 87 5.81 -0.19 -22.99
N ALA A 88 4.84 0.31 -23.74
CA ALA A 88 3.41 0.16 -23.41
C ALA A 88 2.99 -1.32 -23.27
N ALA A 89 3.60 -2.23 -24.04
CA ALA A 89 3.37 -3.65 -23.93
C ALA A 89 3.71 -4.23 -22.55
N ASP A 90 4.64 -3.62 -21.82
CA ASP A 90 5.01 -4.04 -20.46
C ASP A 90 3.90 -3.74 -19.43
N LEU A 91 2.92 -2.90 -19.78
CA LEU A 91 1.74 -2.61 -18.93
C LEU A 91 0.62 -3.63 -19.12
N GLU A 92 0.55 -4.32 -20.27
CA GLU A 92 -0.59 -5.17 -20.65
C GLU A 92 -0.95 -6.26 -19.63
N PRO A 93 -0.01 -6.99 -19.00
CA PRO A 93 -0.37 -8.03 -18.03
C PRO A 93 -1.20 -7.47 -16.86
N MET A 94 -0.79 -6.30 -16.35
CA MET A 94 -1.48 -5.67 -15.23
C MET A 94 -2.80 -5.02 -15.66
N GLN A 95 -2.84 -4.47 -16.87
CA GLN A 95 -4.06 -3.88 -17.42
C GLN A 95 -5.14 -4.94 -17.59
N ARG A 96 -4.80 -6.13 -18.14
CA ARG A 96 -5.72 -7.28 -18.20
C ARG A 96 -6.22 -7.71 -16.82
N TYR A 97 -5.32 -7.80 -15.83
CA TYR A 97 -5.71 -8.13 -14.47
C TYR A 97 -6.72 -7.12 -13.91
N PHE A 98 -6.53 -5.82 -14.12
CA PHE A 98 -7.47 -4.80 -13.67
C PHE A 98 -8.83 -4.89 -14.37
N ASP A 99 -8.82 -5.18 -15.67
CA ASP A 99 -10.04 -5.38 -16.45
C ASP A 99 -10.80 -6.63 -15.98
N ASP A 100 -10.09 -7.75 -15.72
CA ASP A 100 -10.67 -8.99 -15.20
C ASP A 100 -11.31 -8.81 -13.81
N LYS A 101 -10.74 -7.90 -13.00
CA LYS A 101 -11.31 -7.51 -11.70
C LYS A 101 -12.49 -6.53 -11.83
N GLY A 102 -12.71 -5.96 -13.00
CA GLY A 102 -13.70 -4.91 -13.19
C GLY A 102 -13.33 -3.59 -12.51
N TRP A 103 -12.04 -3.38 -12.24
CA TRP A 103 -11.59 -2.15 -11.61
C TRP A 103 -11.47 -1.00 -12.60
N ARG A 104 -11.77 0.19 -12.14
CA ARG A 104 -11.58 1.39 -12.96
C ARG A 104 -10.08 1.71 -13.04
N SER A 105 -9.51 1.56 -14.23
CA SER A 105 -8.09 1.80 -14.47
C SER A 105 -7.82 2.94 -15.44
N GLY A 106 -6.59 3.45 -15.40
CA GLY A 106 -6.09 4.47 -16.31
C GLY A 106 -4.58 4.42 -16.42
N SER A 107 -4.04 4.76 -17.58
CA SER A 107 -2.61 4.83 -17.85
C SER A 107 -2.13 6.28 -17.88
N ALA A 108 -0.89 6.50 -17.41
CA ALA A 108 -0.23 7.80 -17.41
C ALA A 108 1.25 7.64 -17.73
N LYS A 109 1.88 8.75 -18.13
CA LYS A 109 3.33 8.89 -18.18
C LYS A 109 3.79 9.77 -17.03
N VAL A 110 4.66 9.24 -16.18
CA VAL A 110 5.21 9.93 -15.02
C VAL A 110 6.71 10.09 -15.21
N GLY A 111 7.16 11.26 -15.62
CA GLY A 111 8.54 11.47 -16.06
C GLY A 111 8.87 10.62 -17.29
N THR A 112 9.80 9.68 -17.15
CA THR A 112 10.18 8.72 -18.20
C THR A 112 9.38 7.41 -18.13
N ASP A 113 8.73 7.15 -17.01
CA ASP A 113 8.09 5.89 -16.70
C ASP A 113 6.66 5.86 -17.27
N LEU A 114 6.21 4.68 -17.69
CA LEU A 114 4.81 4.43 -18.00
C LEU A 114 4.16 3.73 -16.81
N GLU A 115 2.94 4.14 -16.53
CA GLU A 115 2.19 3.66 -15.37
C GLU A 115 0.75 3.30 -15.77
N VAL A 116 0.24 2.22 -15.19
CA VAL A 116 -1.20 1.94 -15.13
C VAL A 116 -1.60 1.83 -13.67
N ARG A 117 -2.72 2.48 -13.34
CA ARG A 117 -3.29 2.49 -12.00
C ARG A 117 -4.74 2.07 -12.04
N ALA A 118 -5.16 1.29 -11.03
CA ALA A 118 -6.56 0.94 -10.83
C ALA A 118 -7.04 1.33 -9.44
N ASP A 119 -8.29 1.78 -9.40
CA ASP A 119 -9.08 1.97 -8.19
C ASP A 119 -9.87 0.68 -7.96
N THR A 120 -9.65 0.01 -6.83
CA THR A 120 -10.31 -1.24 -6.49
C THR A 120 -11.78 -1.07 -6.09
N GLY A 121 -12.21 0.17 -5.80
CA GLY A 121 -13.56 0.51 -5.37
C GLY A 121 -13.83 0.32 -3.88
N ASP A 122 -12.86 -0.16 -3.11
CA ASP A 122 -12.96 -0.39 -1.66
C ASP A 122 -11.91 0.41 -0.85
N GLY A 123 -11.42 1.52 -1.44
CA GLY A 123 -10.49 2.44 -0.80
C GLY A 123 -9.02 2.07 -0.97
N TRP A 124 -8.70 1.26 -1.98
CA TRP A 124 -7.34 0.92 -2.35
C TRP A 124 -7.06 1.22 -3.81
N TRP A 125 -5.80 1.46 -4.12
CA TRP A 125 -5.27 1.59 -5.47
C TRP A 125 -4.10 0.65 -5.66
N VAL A 126 -4.03 0.07 -6.87
CA VAL A 126 -2.88 -0.71 -7.35
C VAL A 126 -2.23 0.06 -8.48
N THR A 127 -0.93 0.22 -8.42
CA THR A 127 -0.14 0.91 -9.44
C THR A 127 0.93 -0.03 -9.97
N TRP A 128 1.06 -0.11 -11.29
CA TRP A 128 2.14 -0.79 -11.98
C TRP A 128 2.89 0.19 -12.85
N SER A 129 4.19 0.35 -12.58
CA SER A 129 5.07 1.27 -13.32
C SER A 129 6.20 0.50 -13.98
N VAL A 130 6.49 0.84 -15.24
CA VAL A 130 7.55 0.25 -16.04
C VAL A 130 8.52 1.33 -16.50
N ARG A 131 9.82 1.04 -16.39
CA ARG A 131 10.90 1.97 -16.66
C ARG A 131 11.70 1.58 -17.89
N PRO A 132 12.29 2.55 -18.62
CA PRO A 132 13.12 2.27 -19.81
C PRO A 132 14.34 1.38 -19.55
N ASN A 133 14.80 1.29 -18.30
CA ASN A 133 15.91 0.41 -17.91
C ASN A 133 15.51 -1.04 -17.62
N GLY A 134 14.25 -1.42 -17.89
CA GLY A 134 13.72 -2.76 -17.62
C GLY A 134 13.23 -3.01 -16.19
N GLN A 135 13.52 -2.09 -15.28
CA GLN A 135 13.02 -2.16 -13.91
C GLN A 135 11.52 -1.83 -13.89
N SER A 136 10.77 -2.57 -13.12
CA SER A 136 9.35 -2.35 -12.94
C SER A 136 8.99 -2.38 -11.45
N SER A 137 7.96 -1.62 -11.08
CA SER A 137 7.51 -1.58 -9.68
C SER A 137 6.00 -1.72 -9.58
N ILE A 138 5.57 -2.47 -8.58
CA ILE A 138 4.18 -2.57 -8.18
C ILE A 138 4.01 -1.94 -6.81
N GLY A 139 2.93 -1.20 -6.63
CA GLY A 139 2.59 -0.60 -5.37
C GLY A 139 1.10 -0.71 -5.06
N VAL A 140 0.79 -0.79 -3.79
CA VAL A 140 -0.56 -0.61 -3.27
C VAL A 140 -0.59 0.61 -2.37
N HIS A 141 -1.71 1.30 -2.36
CA HIS A 141 -1.90 2.52 -1.61
C HIS A 141 -3.36 2.60 -1.16
N SER A 142 -3.60 2.96 0.10
CA SER A 142 -4.96 3.12 0.60
C SER A 142 -5.45 4.56 0.51
N GLU A 143 -6.76 4.75 0.61
CA GLU A 143 -7.36 6.02 0.96
C GLU A 143 -6.91 6.50 2.34
N ALA A 144 -7.25 7.73 2.70
CA ALA A 144 -7.08 8.22 4.05
C ALA A 144 -8.18 7.65 4.96
N PHE A 145 -7.77 6.93 5.98
CA PHE A 145 -8.64 6.37 7.00
C PHE A 145 -8.70 7.27 8.24
N TRP A 146 -9.88 7.42 8.81
CA TRP A 146 -10.06 8.18 10.06
C TRP A 146 -9.40 7.49 11.26
N THR A 147 -8.89 8.30 12.18
CA THR A 147 -8.41 7.92 13.52
C THR A 147 -8.67 9.07 14.49
N ASN A 148 -8.79 8.80 15.77
CA ASN A 148 -8.97 9.81 16.80
C ASN A 148 -7.69 10.63 17.04
N ASP A 149 -6.54 9.97 16.99
CA ASP A 149 -5.21 10.57 17.15
C ASP A 149 -4.17 9.79 16.34
N THR A 150 -3.79 10.35 15.19
CA THR A 150 -2.78 9.74 14.31
C THR A 150 -1.45 9.53 15.02
N LYS A 151 -1.02 10.49 15.86
CA LYS A 151 0.26 10.37 16.59
C LYS A 151 0.23 9.22 17.59
N ALA A 152 -0.88 9.06 18.30
CA ALA A 152 -1.06 7.97 19.25
C ALA A 152 -1.05 6.62 18.53
N LEU A 153 -1.78 6.49 17.41
CA LEU A 153 -1.83 5.26 16.61
C LEU A 153 -0.46 4.92 16.02
N VAL A 154 0.23 5.87 15.39
CA VAL A 154 1.58 5.68 14.83
C VAL A 154 2.57 5.29 15.91
N ARG A 155 2.54 5.96 17.08
CA ARG A 155 3.40 5.60 18.21
C ARG A 155 3.10 4.20 18.74
N ALA A 156 1.83 3.85 18.90
CA ALA A 156 1.43 2.53 19.38
C ALA A 156 1.92 1.41 18.45
N THR A 157 1.92 1.65 17.14
CA THR A 157 2.43 0.71 16.13
C THR A 157 3.96 0.67 16.16
N SER A 158 4.63 1.82 15.98
CA SER A 158 6.09 1.88 15.86
C SER A 158 6.82 1.40 17.13
N ALA A 159 6.24 1.63 18.30
CA ALA A 159 6.84 1.16 19.57
C ALA A 159 6.82 -0.37 19.71
N ARG A 160 6.05 -1.09 18.90
CA ARG A 160 5.95 -2.55 18.91
C ARG A 160 6.61 -3.21 17.70
N ASP A 161 6.92 -2.40 16.71
CA ASP A 161 7.49 -2.83 15.45
C ASP A 161 8.99 -3.17 15.59
N PRO A 162 9.45 -4.36 15.15
CA PRO A 162 10.86 -4.70 15.11
C PRO A 162 11.66 -3.85 14.11
N ALA A 163 11.00 -3.15 13.18
CA ALA A 163 11.62 -2.32 12.14
C ALA A 163 12.65 -3.08 11.25
N THR A 164 12.45 -4.38 11.11
CA THR A 164 13.30 -5.24 10.26
C THR A 164 12.50 -5.67 9.04
N PHE A 165 13.03 -5.36 7.86
CA PHE A 165 12.41 -5.76 6.60
C PHE A 165 13.41 -6.60 5.79
N PRO A 166 12.96 -7.63 5.09
CA PRO A 166 13.83 -8.32 4.15
C PRO A 166 14.17 -7.38 2.98
N ASP A 167 15.36 -7.52 2.42
CA ASP A 167 15.73 -6.78 1.20
C ASP A 167 14.92 -7.25 -0.02
N ALA A 168 14.54 -8.52 -0.01
CA ALA A 168 13.78 -9.14 -1.07
C ALA A 168 12.92 -10.32 -0.56
N SER A 169 11.80 -10.59 -1.22
CA SER A 169 10.92 -11.70 -0.89
C SER A 169 10.07 -12.15 -2.07
N LYS A 170 9.42 -13.32 -1.93
CA LYS A 170 8.38 -13.79 -2.85
C LYS A 170 7.04 -13.10 -2.54
N PRO A 171 6.09 -13.10 -3.52
CA PRO A 171 4.74 -12.61 -3.28
C PRO A 171 4.06 -13.28 -2.07
N GLY A 172 3.45 -12.47 -1.21
CA GLY A 172 2.78 -12.92 0.01
C GLY A 172 3.68 -13.00 1.25
N VAL A 173 4.96 -12.69 1.12
CA VAL A 173 5.84 -12.47 2.27
C VAL A 173 5.83 -10.98 2.61
N SER A 174 5.39 -10.66 3.81
CA SER A 174 5.36 -9.31 4.36
C SER A 174 5.73 -9.36 5.85
N GLU A 175 6.17 -8.24 6.39
CA GLU A 175 6.29 -8.13 7.84
C GLU A 175 4.90 -8.17 8.48
N PRO A 176 4.70 -8.94 9.57
CA PRO A 176 3.42 -8.94 10.25
C PRO A 176 3.15 -7.57 10.87
N PHE A 177 1.89 -7.15 10.87
CA PHE A 177 1.50 -6.02 11.68
C PHE A 177 1.64 -6.41 13.16
N PRO A 178 2.22 -5.56 14.02
CA PRO A 178 2.43 -5.92 15.42
C PRO A 178 1.11 -6.19 16.14
N GLU A 179 1.14 -6.99 17.20
CA GLU A 179 0.01 -7.20 18.07
C GLU A 179 -0.01 -6.19 19.23
N TRP A 180 -1.19 -5.90 19.75
CA TRP A 180 -1.33 -4.99 20.89
C TRP A 180 -0.61 -5.49 22.15
N SER A 181 -0.48 -6.81 22.29
CA SER A 181 0.22 -7.51 23.37
C SER A 181 1.75 -7.51 23.24
N ASP A 182 2.28 -7.13 22.07
CA ASP A 182 3.72 -7.10 21.85
C ASP A 182 4.43 -6.11 22.78
N PRO A 183 5.66 -6.39 23.20
CA PRO A 183 6.41 -5.51 24.07
C PRO A 183 6.63 -4.12 23.45
N VAL A 184 6.32 -3.10 24.23
CA VAL A 184 6.63 -1.71 23.86
C VAL A 184 8.14 -1.48 23.99
N ARG A 185 8.77 -1.06 22.92
CA ARG A 185 10.18 -0.68 22.87
C ARG A 185 10.33 0.82 23.15
N HIS A 186 11.30 1.18 23.94
CA HIS A 186 11.61 2.55 24.36
C HIS A 186 12.81 3.11 23.61
#